data_bff5b5468d60122f28952d581d19a7d2
#
_entry.id   bff5b5468d60122f28952d581d19a7d2
#
_cell.length_a   1.000
_cell.length_b   1.000
_cell.length_c   1.000
_cell.angle_alpha   90.00
_cell.angle_beta   90.00
_cell.angle_gamma   90.00
#
_symmetry.space_group_name_H-M   'P 1'
#
loop_
_entity.id
_entity.type
_entity.pdbx_description
1 polymer ?
#
loop_
_entity_poly.entity_id
_entity_poly.type
_entity_poly.pdbx_seq_one_letter_code
_entity_poly.pdbx_strand_id
1 'polypeptide(L)'
;MLGKSFVILDSMLRLYFGFLLIISILFLCSCLVMIALLINFGSIKQVISSFKIFDFYIFFINFVASLLYNMKRYLFILVLGLLILSSEASSLMPQESDTTKLRVLRNIQYKVEMQSSFSGNKTPLWLNANRYGLSSLEKVNGYIRGTLERPLSTDDGRKWGLGYGVDVAFPVNYTSNVVIQQAYVEGRWWNGSLTIGAKEQPMELKNMSLSTGAQTLGINARPVPQVRIALPEYWTLPFANGWLHLKGHIAYGMMTDDSWQHGFTNKNSKYSDKVLYHSKAGYLKIGNDEVFSPWSVEMGLEMVALFGGTSYVPDGDGTMRGLKGGTGIKDFWNAFIPGGADAEETTYQNVQGDQLGSWLMKIKYTGDSQSFSIYADKFFEDHSSMLQLDYDGYGTGDDWQNKKERKYLVYDLKDWLLGIEYNYHPDHWINDVVFEYVYSKYQSGPIYHDHTKTIADHIGGQDDYYNHYIYTGYQHWGQVMGNPLYRSPIYNTDGKISVNNNRFVAFHLGIGGHPNEFANWRFLATYQKGWGTYSNPFTKMRHNVSLLAETTYNLHSRKHKWMKGINVKGGYGMDFGSILGGINYGFQLTISKAGLFNL
;
A
#
# COMPACT_ATOMS: atom_id res chain seq x y z
N MET A 1 -15.00 -34.63 -23.06
CA MET A 1 -14.87 -33.46 -22.18
C MET A 1 -14.91 -33.84 -20.71
N LEU A 2 -15.85 -34.64 -20.24
CA LEU A 2 -15.92 -35.08 -18.82
C LEU A 2 -14.64 -35.74 -18.28
N GLY A 3 -13.88 -36.48 -19.09
CA GLY A 3 -12.63 -37.14 -18.66
C GLY A 3 -11.48 -36.17 -18.32
N LYS A 4 -11.36 -35.01 -18.99
CA LYS A 4 -10.32 -34.00 -18.68
C LYS A 4 -10.64 -33.22 -17.42
N SER A 5 -11.91 -32.94 -17.14
CA SER A 5 -12.35 -32.28 -15.90
C SER A 5 -12.14 -33.17 -14.67
N PHE A 6 -12.31 -34.50 -14.83
CA PHE A 6 -12.05 -35.47 -13.77
C PHE A 6 -10.54 -35.57 -13.44
N VAL A 7 -9.67 -35.50 -14.45
CA VAL A 7 -8.20 -35.50 -14.26
C VAL A 7 -7.73 -34.23 -13.56
N ILE A 8 -8.33 -33.07 -13.85
CA ILE A 8 -8.02 -31.81 -13.18
C ILE A 8 -8.47 -31.85 -11.70
N LEU A 9 -9.66 -32.39 -11.43
CA LEU A 9 -10.19 -32.56 -10.08
C LEU A 9 -9.36 -33.55 -9.25
N ASP A 10 -8.95 -34.69 -9.83
CA ASP A 10 -8.05 -35.67 -9.20
C ASP A 10 -6.67 -35.07 -8.95
N SER A 11 -6.14 -34.29 -9.89
CA SER A 11 -4.86 -33.57 -9.72
C SER A 11 -4.94 -32.50 -8.63
N MET A 12 -6.05 -31.79 -8.51
CA MET A 12 -6.28 -30.81 -7.44
C MET A 12 -6.47 -31.49 -6.08
N LEU A 13 -7.17 -32.62 -6.03
CA LEU A 13 -7.30 -33.43 -4.80
C LEU A 13 -5.96 -34.00 -4.34
N ARG A 14 -5.13 -34.50 -5.25
CA ARG A 14 -3.78 -34.96 -4.93
C ARG A 14 -2.85 -33.83 -4.48
N LEU A 15 -2.96 -32.66 -5.12
CA LEU A 15 -2.28 -31.43 -4.66
C LEU A 15 -2.72 -31.06 -3.23
N TYR A 16 -4.01 -31.15 -2.95
CA TYR A 16 -4.57 -30.86 -1.64
C TYR A 16 -4.09 -31.83 -0.56
N PHE A 17 -4.11 -33.15 -0.81
CA PHE A 17 -3.58 -34.15 0.13
C PHE A 17 -2.06 -34.07 0.28
N GLY A 18 -1.32 -33.82 -0.82
CA GLY A 18 0.12 -33.57 -0.78
C GLY A 18 0.48 -32.32 0.04
N PHE A 19 -0.33 -31.28 -0.05
CA PHE A 19 -0.18 -30.03 0.66
C PHE A 19 -0.43 -30.19 2.18
N LEU A 20 -1.49 -30.94 2.57
CA LEU A 20 -1.74 -31.28 3.97
C LEU A 20 -0.61 -32.12 4.57
N LEU A 21 -0.05 -33.04 3.78
CA LEU A 21 1.08 -33.87 4.21
C LEU A 21 2.35 -33.03 4.40
N ILE A 22 2.63 -32.08 3.51
CA ILE A 22 3.78 -31.16 3.62
C ILE A 22 3.62 -30.24 4.84
N ILE A 23 2.43 -29.68 5.10
CA ILE A 23 2.18 -28.88 6.30
C ILE A 23 2.40 -29.72 7.57
N SER A 24 1.91 -30.95 7.58
CA SER A 24 2.10 -31.86 8.72
C SER A 24 3.57 -32.21 8.94
N ILE A 25 4.33 -32.43 7.87
CA ILE A 25 5.78 -32.73 7.93
C ILE A 25 6.56 -31.49 8.38
N LEU A 26 6.28 -30.30 7.84
CA LEU A 26 6.92 -29.05 8.23
C LEU A 26 6.62 -28.69 9.69
N PHE A 27 5.40 -28.96 10.16
CA PHE A 27 5.02 -28.80 11.55
C PHE A 27 5.78 -29.79 12.46
N LEU A 28 5.85 -31.06 12.07
CA LEU A 28 6.65 -32.06 12.80
C LEU A 28 8.14 -31.68 12.85
N CYS A 29 8.71 -31.24 11.74
CA CYS A 29 10.11 -30.78 11.68
C CYS A 29 10.33 -29.55 12.57
N SER A 30 9.39 -28.57 12.58
CA SER A 30 9.47 -27.39 13.45
C SER A 30 9.38 -27.77 14.93
N CYS A 31 8.51 -28.72 15.28
CA CYS A 31 8.43 -29.26 16.64
C CYS A 31 9.69 -30.01 17.05
N LEU A 32 10.27 -30.81 16.15
CA LEU A 32 11.51 -31.53 16.42
C LEU A 32 12.71 -30.61 16.58
N VAL A 33 12.82 -29.55 15.76
CA VAL A 33 13.85 -28.51 15.89
C VAL A 33 13.68 -27.75 17.21
N MET A 34 12.45 -27.42 17.59
CA MET A 34 12.16 -26.75 18.87
C MET A 34 12.49 -27.66 20.06
N ILE A 35 12.15 -28.95 19.99
CA ILE A 35 12.50 -29.94 21.03
C ILE A 35 14.03 -30.11 21.11
N ALA A 36 14.73 -30.18 19.99
CA ALA A 36 16.20 -30.27 19.95
C ALA A 36 16.89 -29.01 20.52
N LEU A 37 16.34 -27.82 20.26
CA LEU A 37 16.79 -26.57 20.87
C LEU A 37 16.50 -26.52 22.38
N LEU A 38 15.36 -27.05 22.83
CA LEU A 38 14.98 -27.13 24.25
C LEU A 38 15.85 -28.11 25.03
N ILE A 39 16.31 -29.21 24.44
CA ILE A 39 17.20 -30.18 25.05
C ILE A 39 18.62 -29.63 25.29
N ASN A 40 19.09 -28.73 24.41
CA ASN A 40 20.41 -28.11 24.50
C ASN A 40 20.53 -26.92 25.48
N PHE A 41 19.43 -26.37 25.97
CA PHE A 41 19.43 -25.24 26.92
C PHE A 41 18.84 -25.66 28.26
N GLY A 42 19.69 -26.07 29.18
CA GLY A 42 19.37 -26.69 30.51
C GLY A 42 18.68 -25.81 31.55
N SER A 43 17.99 -24.70 31.22
CA SER A 43 17.36 -23.83 32.25
C SER A 43 15.95 -23.31 31.91
N ILE A 44 15.15 -24.05 31.12
CA ILE A 44 13.88 -23.57 30.59
C ILE A 44 12.62 -24.23 31.20
N LYS A 45 12.72 -24.81 32.40
CA LYS A 45 11.52 -25.38 33.08
C LYS A 45 10.40 -24.34 33.35
N GLN A 46 10.73 -23.06 33.47
CA GLN A 46 9.74 -21.99 33.72
C GLN A 46 9.05 -21.46 32.45
N VAL A 47 9.66 -21.57 31.27
CA VAL A 47 9.04 -21.15 30.01
C VAL A 47 8.07 -22.21 29.48
N ILE A 48 8.34 -23.48 29.74
CA ILE A 48 7.47 -24.59 29.28
C ILE A 48 6.11 -24.60 30.01
N SER A 49 6.03 -24.13 31.25
CA SER A 49 4.77 -24.08 32.02
C SER A 49 3.79 -23.00 31.51
N SER A 50 4.27 -22.01 30.75
CA SER A 50 3.47 -20.89 30.20
C SER A 50 2.97 -21.13 28.78
N PHE A 51 3.55 -22.09 28.07
CA PHE A 51 3.10 -22.46 26.72
C PHE A 51 2.24 -23.73 26.81
N LYS A 52 0.94 -23.56 26.78
CA LYS A 52 -0.02 -24.66 26.63
C LYS A 52 0.06 -25.18 25.18
N ILE A 53 1.10 -26.00 24.89
CA ILE A 53 1.31 -26.65 23.58
C ILE A 53 0.06 -27.43 23.15
N PHE A 54 -0.68 -27.97 24.10
CA PHE A 54 -1.92 -28.68 23.86
C PHE A 54 -3.07 -27.77 23.41
N ASP A 55 -3.18 -26.57 23.99
CA ASP A 55 -4.18 -25.59 23.57
C ASP A 55 -3.88 -25.07 22.15
N PHE A 56 -2.59 -24.94 21.81
CA PHE A 56 -2.15 -24.58 20.44
C PHE A 56 -2.48 -25.69 19.42
N TYR A 57 -2.32 -26.96 19.81
CA TYR A 57 -2.62 -28.09 18.94
C TYR A 57 -4.13 -28.23 18.68
N ILE A 58 -4.96 -28.14 19.72
CA ILE A 58 -6.43 -28.14 19.60
C ILE A 58 -6.90 -26.92 18.80
N PHE A 59 -6.31 -25.75 19.04
CA PHE A 59 -6.60 -24.54 18.30
C PHE A 59 -6.25 -24.70 16.81
N PHE A 60 -5.07 -25.25 16.49
CA PHE A 60 -4.65 -25.49 15.09
C PHE A 60 -5.56 -26.48 14.37
N ILE A 61 -5.98 -27.56 15.04
CA ILE A 61 -6.95 -28.51 14.48
C ILE A 61 -8.31 -27.83 14.22
N ASN A 62 -8.81 -27.04 15.16
CA ASN A 62 -10.07 -26.31 15.00
C ASN A 62 -9.98 -25.22 13.92
N PHE A 63 -8.84 -24.55 13.78
CA PHE A 63 -8.58 -23.58 12.72
C PHE A 63 -8.57 -24.26 11.35
N VAL A 64 -7.83 -25.36 11.21
CA VAL A 64 -7.79 -26.13 9.96
C VAL A 64 -9.18 -26.70 9.62
N ALA A 65 -9.91 -27.19 10.61
CA ALA A 65 -11.27 -27.69 10.42
C ALA A 65 -12.25 -26.57 9.99
N SER A 66 -12.16 -25.39 10.61
CA SER A 66 -12.94 -24.20 10.22
C SER A 66 -12.57 -23.70 8.83
N LEU A 67 -11.29 -23.67 8.51
CA LEU A 67 -10.78 -23.32 7.17
C LEU A 67 -11.30 -24.30 6.12
N LEU A 68 -11.27 -25.60 6.42
CA LEU A 68 -11.76 -26.68 5.56
C LEU A 68 -13.27 -26.62 5.33
N TYR A 69 -14.03 -26.30 6.38
CA TYR A 69 -15.49 -26.16 6.31
C TYR A 69 -15.89 -24.98 5.43
N ASN A 70 -15.25 -23.84 5.59
CA ASN A 70 -15.49 -22.65 4.77
C ASN A 70 -14.95 -22.82 3.35
N MET A 71 -13.81 -23.47 3.15
CA MET A 71 -13.23 -23.78 1.83
C MET A 71 -14.15 -24.63 0.96
N LYS A 72 -14.83 -25.65 1.50
CA LYS A 72 -15.75 -26.50 0.71
C LYS A 72 -16.82 -25.67 0.01
N ARG A 73 -17.33 -24.63 0.66
CA ARG A 73 -18.39 -23.76 0.14
C ARG A 73 -17.86 -22.81 -0.96
N TYR A 74 -16.69 -22.24 -0.78
CA TYR A 74 -16.13 -21.23 -1.70
C TYR A 74 -15.31 -21.86 -2.84
N LEU A 75 -14.63 -22.97 -2.59
CA LEU A 75 -13.95 -23.75 -3.63
C LEU A 75 -14.96 -24.28 -4.66
N PHE A 76 -16.14 -24.71 -4.22
CA PHE A 76 -17.22 -25.13 -5.12
C PHE A 76 -17.69 -23.98 -6.01
N ILE A 77 -17.84 -22.76 -5.46
CA ILE A 77 -18.23 -21.56 -6.22
C ILE A 77 -17.12 -21.15 -7.20
N LEU A 78 -15.85 -21.20 -6.78
CA LEU A 78 -14.71 -20.88 -7.64
C LEU A 78 -14.57 -21.88 -8.79
N VAL A 79 -14.68 -23.18 -8.48
CA VAL A 79 -14.63 -24.25 -9.48
C VAL A 79 -15.83 -24.17 -10.43
N LEU A 80 -17.02 -23.85 -9.92
CA LEU A 80 -18.21 -23.66 -10.74
C LEU A 80 -18.06 -22.44 -11.65
N GLY A 81 -17.51 -21.33 -11.16
CA GLY A 81 -17.19 -20.14 -11.94
C GLY A 81 -16.16 -20.41 -13.03
N LEU A 82 -15.09 -21.16 -12.74
CA LEU A 82 -14.08 -21.58 -13.70
C LEU A 82 -14.64 -22.56 -14.75
N LEU A 83 -15.56 -23.45 -14.36
CA LEU A 83 -16.23 -24.37 -15.28
C LEU A 83 -17.19 -23.64 -16.22
N ILE A 84 -17.91 -22.61 -15.73
CA ILE A 84 -18.80 -21.78 -16.57
C ILE A 84 -17.95 -20.98 -17.56
N LEU A 85 -16.86 -20.35 -17.13
CA LEU A 85 -15.93 -19.64 -18.01
C LEU A 85 -15.28 -20.56 -19.05
N SER A 86 -14.97 -21.81 -18.69
CA SER A 86 -14.39 -22.79 -19.63
C SER A 86 -15.40 -23.34 -20.62
N SER A 87 -16.70 -23.40 -20.29
CA SER A 87 -17.74 -23.89 -21.20
C SER A 87 -18.11 -22.87 -22.29
N GLU A 88 -18.04 -21.57 -21.97
CA GLU A 88 -18.28 -20.51 -22.96
C GLU A 88 -17.08 -20.26 -23.88
N ALA A 89 -15.84 -20.42 -23.35
CA ALA A 89 -14.62 -20.23 -24.14
C ALA A 89 -14.47 -21.27 -25.29
N SER A 90 -15.05 -22.46 -25.16
CA SER A 90 -14.97 -23.49 -26.19
C SER A 90 -15.89 -23.25 -27.39
N SER A 91 -16.86 -22.34 -27.28
CA SER A 91 -17.78 -21.99 -28.38
C SER A 91 -17.33 -20.79 -29.22
N LEU A 92 -16.25 -20.09 -28.80
CA LEU A 92 -15.76 -18.85 -29.43
C LEU A 92 -14.43 -19.03 -30.18
N MET A 93 -14.03 -20.25 -30.56
CA MET A 93 -12.81 -20.45 -31.34
C MET A 93 -13.05 -20.17 -32.85
N PRO A 94 -12.54 -19.05 -33.40
CA PRO A 94 -12.33 -18.91 -34.83
C PRO A 94 -10.99 -19.54 -35.21
N GLN A 95 -11.00 -20.24 -36.32
CA GLN A 95 -9.88 -20.82 -37.02
C GLN A 95 -8.81 -19.77 -37.40
N GLU A 96 -7.56 -20.21 -37.39
CA GLU A 96 -6.34 -19.46 -37.68
C GLU A 96 -6.41 -18.57 -38.94
N SER A 97 -6.11 -17.30 -38.78
CA SER A 97 -5.25 -16.45 -39.60
C SER A 97 -5.46 -14.98 -39.26
N ASP A 98 -4.63 -14.40 -38.42
CA ASP A 98 -4.25 -13.00 -38.54
C ASP A 98 -3.29 -12.61 -37.38
N THR A 99 -2.05 -12.30 -37.69
CA THR A 99 -1.02 -11.88 -36.71
C THR A 99 -1.28 -10.48 -36.14
N THR A 100 -2.34 -9.80 -36.56
CA THR A 100 -2.72 -8.44 -36.16
C THR A 100 -3.81 -8.39 -35.10
N LYS A 101 -4.54 -9.48 -34.83
CA LYS A 101 -5.62 -9.50 -33.84
C LYS A 101 -5.10 -9.69 -32.42
N LEU A 102 -5.56 -8.84 -31.51
CA LEU A 102 -5.38 -9.01 -30.07
C LEU A 102 -5.98 -10.36 -29.65
N ARG A 103 -5.13 -11.31 -29.27
CA ARG A 103 -5.59 -12.58 -28.69
C ARG A 103 -5.90 -12.34 -27.22
N VAL A 104 -7.13 -12.04 -26.89
CA VAL A 104 -7.60 -11.64 -25.55
C VAL A 104 -7.30 -12.72 -24.50
N LEU A 105 -7.27 -13.98 -24.87
CA LEU A 105 -7.05 -15.11 -23.95
C LEU A 105 -5.60 -15.61 -23.94
N ARG A 106 -4.67 -14.88 -24.54
CA ARG A 106 -3.25 -15.28 -24.56
C ARG A 106 -2.51 -14.83 -23.29
N ASN A 107 -1.65 -15.72 -22.77
CA ASN A 107 -0.76 -15.44 -21.64
C ASN A 107 -1.50 -14.99 -20.35
N ILE A 108 -2.62 -15.62 -20.03
CA ILE A 108 -3.29 -15.40 -18.76
C ILE A 108 -2.43 -16.01 -17.65
N GLN A 109 -2.03 -15.20 -16.72
CA GLN A 109 -1.32 -15.61 -15.51
C GLN A 109 -2.32 -15.98 -14.42
N TYR A 110 -2.00 -17.02 -13.66
CA TYR A 110 -2.75 -17.36 -12.47
C TYR A 110 -1.82 -17.43 -11.27
N LYS A 111 -2.33 -17.05 -10.10
CA LYS A 111 -1.68 -17.26 -8.82
C LYS A 111 -2.71 -17.71 -7.80
N VAL A 112 -2.39 -18.75 -7.06
CA VAL A 112 -3.12 -19.16 -5.85
C VAL A 112 -2.17 -19.01 -4.68
N GLU A 113 -2.65 -18.37 -3.62
CA GLU A 113 -1.83 -18.06 -2.45
C GLU A 113 -2.60 -18.37 -1.18
N MET A 114 -1.93 -18.96 -0.21
CA MET A 114 -2.45 -19.18 1.14
C MET A 114 -1.48 -18.59 2.14
N GLN A 115 -2.01 -17.80 3.07
CA GLN A 115 -1.24 -17.19 4.15
C GLN A 115 -1.87 -17.54 5.51
N SER A 116 -1.02 -17.79 6.50
CA SER A 116 -1.38 -17.91 7.90
C SER A 116 -0.45 -17.05 8.74
N SER A 117 -1.01 -16.33 9.71
CA SER A 117 -0.30 -15.44 10.61
C SER A 117 -0.70 -15.71 12.06
N PHE A 118 0.29 -15.79 12.94
CA PHE A 118 0.13 -16.06 14.37
C PHE A 118 0.93 -15.04 15.17
N SER A 119 0.28 -14.35 16.11
CA SER A 119 0.89 -13.29 16.89
C SER A 119 0.55 -13.41 18.38
N GLY A 120 1.49 -13.02 19.25
CA GLY A 120 1.30 -13.07 20.70
C GLY A 120 0.35 -11.98 21.21
N ASN A 121 0.28 -10.85 20.54
CA ASN A 121 -0.63 -9.74 20.85
C ASN A 121 -1.30 -9.27 19.54
N LYS A 122 -0.84 -8.20 18.93
CA LYS A 122 -1.26 -7.76 17.57
C LYS A 122 -0.25 -8.26 16.54
N THR A 123 -0.67 -8.37 15.29
CA THR A 123 0.28 -8.59 14.20
C THR A 123 1.29 -7.45 14.15
N PRO A 124 2.61 -7.72 14.20
CA PRO A 124 3.66 -6.72 14.13
C PRO A 124 3.59 -5.83 12.88
N LEU A 125 4.06 -4.58 13.00
CA LEU A 125 3.97 -3.55 11.96
C LEU A 125 4.39 -4.07 10.59
N TRP A 126 5.59 -4.62 10.46
CA TRP A 126 6.14 -5.00 9.15
C TRP A 126 5.59 -6.32 8.60
N LEU A 127 4.86 -7.10 9.39
CA LEU A 127 4.02 -8.20 8.88
C LEU A 127 2.67 -7.70 8.36
N ASN A 128 2.21 -6.52 8.80
CA ASN A 128 0.93 -5.92 8.46
C ASN A 128 1.05 -4.83 7.37
N ALA A 129 2.09 -3.99 7.43
CA ALA A 129 2.26 -2.80 6.61
C ALA A 129 2.75 -3.11 5.18
N ASN A 130 2.45 -2.19 4.24
CA ASN A 130 2.87 -2.24 2.84
C ASN A 130 2.46 -3.56 2.13
N ARG A 131 1.24 -4.00 2.39
CA ARG A 131 0.63 -5.22 1.83
C ARG A 131 -0.63 -4.91 1.01
N TYR A 132 -0.75 -3.71 0.48
CA TYR A 132 -1.96 -3.23 -0.19
C TYR A 132 -3.24 -3.47 0.64
N GLY A 133 -3.15 -3.31 1.96
CA GLY A 133 -4.26 -3.51 2.87
C GLY A 133 -4.76 -4.95 3.03
N LEU A 134 -4.11 -5.93 2.41
CA LEU A 134 -4.41 -7.35 2.59
C LEU A 134 -3.68 -7.87 3.83
N SER A 135 -4.11 -7.42 4.99
CA SER A 135 -3.49 -7.69 6.28
C SER A 135 -4.51 -7.54 7.41
N SER A 136 -4.18 -8.01 8.61
CA SER A 136 -5.02 -7.94 9.80
C SER A 136 -4.18 -7.80 11.06
N LEU A 137 -4.70 -7.08 12.06
CA LEU A 137 -4.08 -6.94 13.37
C LEU A 137 -4.45 -8.08 14.35
N GLU A 138 -5.38 -8.95 13.95
CA GLU A 138 -5.83 -10.05 14.80
C GLU A 138 -4.69 -11.04 15.07
N LYS A 139 -4.69 -11.60 16.29
CA LYS A 139 -3.63 -12.53 16.75
C LYS A 139 -3.44 -13.72 15.84
N VAL A 140 -4.55 -14.21 15.31
CA VAL A 140 -4.59 -15.32 14.38
C VAL A 140 -5.39 -14.87 13.18
N ASN A 141 -4.75 -14.84 12.04
CA ASN A 141 -5.39 -14.44 10.81
C ASN A 141 -4.78 -15.18 9.63
N GLY A 142 -5.44 -15.11 8.49
CA GLY A 142 -4.94 -15.71 7.25
C GLY A 142 -5.93 -15.54 6.13
N TYR A 143 -5.55 -15.96 4.93
CA TYR A 143 -6.40 -15.93 3.76
C TYR A 143 -6.03 -17.01 2.74
N ILE A 144 -6.98 -17.28 1.86
CA ILE A 144 -6.75 -17.93 0.57
C ILE A 144 -7.06 -16.89 -0.49
N ARG A 145 -6.15 -16.69 -1.44
CA ARG A 145 -6.23 -15.69 -2.50
C ARG A 145 -6.08 -16.37 -3.86
N GLY A 146 -6.91 -15.98 -4.82
CA GLY A 146 -6.85 -16.40 -6.21
C GLY A 146 -6.73 -15.19 -7.12
N THR A 147 -5.74 -15.20 -8.01
CA THR A 147 -5.50 -14.15 -9.00
C THR A 147 -5.54 -14.74 -10.39
N LEU A 148 -6.23 -14.07 -11.30
CA LEU A 148 -6.19 -14.29 -12.74
C LEU A 148 -5.95 -12.96 -13.40
N GLU A 149 -4.87 -12.83 -14.18
CA GLU A 149 -4.57 -11.59 -14.86
C GLU A 149 -3.96 -11.83 -16.24
N ARG A 150 -4.26 -10.94 -17.15
CA ARG A 150 -3.54 -10.75 -18.40
C ARG A 150 -2.85 -9.41 -18.34
N PRO A 151 -1.54 -9.39 -18.09
CA PRO A 151 -0.81 -8.13 -17.96
C PRO A 151 -0.74 -7.41 -19.32
N LEU A 152 -0.74 -6.09 -19.27
CA LEU A 152 -0.66 -5.23 -20.45
C LEU A 152 0.64 -5.48 -21.25
N SER A 153 1.72 -5.87 -20.58
CA SER A 153 3.01 -6.26 -21.18
C SER A 153 2.93 -7.45 -22.14
N THR A 154 1.84 -8.23 -22.09
CA THR A 154 1.58 -9.28 -23.10
C THR A 154 1.57 -8.75 -24.53
N ASP A 155 1.20 -7.48 -24.70
CA ASP A 155 1.13 -6.79 -25.99
C ASP A 155 2.28 -5.77 -26.19
N ASP A 156 3.41 -5.94 -25.50
CA ASP A 156 4.57 -5.07 -25.68
C ASP A 156 5.06 -5.11 -27.14
N GLY A 157 5.53 -3.96 -27.61
CA GLY A 157 5.89 -3.74 -29.02
C GLY A 157 4.72 -3.44 -29.95
N ARG A 158 3.47 -3.48 -29.46
CA ARG A 158 2.27 -3.10 -30.24
C ARG A 158 1.79 -1.70 -29.86
N LYS A 159 1.20 -0.99 -30.82
CA LYS A 159 0.58 0.34 -30.58
C LYS A 159 -0.63 0.26 -29.64
N TRP A 160 -1.35 -0.86 -29.65
CA TRP A 160 -2.52 -1.14 -28.83
C TRP A 160 -2.29 -2.37 -27.97
N GLY A 161 -2.75 -2.32 -26.76
CA GLY A 161 -2.69 -3.43 -25.82
C GLY A 161 -3.94 -3.50 -24.94
N LEU A 162 -4.23 -4.69 -24.43
CA LEU A 162 -5.33 -4.94 -23.50
C LEU A 162 -4.81 -5.72 -22.29
N GLY A 163 -5.04 -5.21 -21.11
CA GLY A 163 -4.80 -5.88 -19.83
C GLY A 163 -6.12 -6.04 -19.05
N TYR A 164 -6.20 -7.03 -18.21
CA TYR A 164 -7.30 -7.20 -17.26
C TYR A 164 -6.86 -8.10 -16.11
N GLY A 165 -7.52 -7.98 -14.98
CA GLY A 165 -7.23 -8.81 -13.82
C GLY A 165 -8.37 -8.88 -12.83
N VAL A 166 -8.49 -10.03 -12.18
CA VAL A 166 -9.34 -10.28 -11.02
C VAL A 166 -8.53 -10.98 -9.96
N ASP A 167 -8.58 -10.45 -8.75
CA ASP A 167 -7.84 -10.93 -7.60
C ASP A 167 -8.74 -10.87 -6.37
N VAL A 168 -9.07 -12.01 -5.81
CA VAL A 168 -10.01 -12.14 -4.69
C VAL A 168 -9.37 -12.95 -3.58
N ALA A 169 -9.48 -12.44 -2.37
CA ALA A 169 -9.09 -13.15 -1.16
C ALA A 169 -10.30 -13.48 -0.29
N PHE A 170 -10.25 -14.65 0.33
CA PHE A 170 -11.19 -15.14 1.33
C PHE A 170 -10.47 -15.20 2.66
N PRO A 171 -10.51 -14.13 3.44
CA PRO A 171 -9.76 -14.03 4.67
C PRO A 171 -10.52 -14.58 5.89
N VAL A 172 -9.76 -14.85 6.94
CA VAL A 172 -10.24 -15.19 8.28
C VAL A 172 -9.69 -14.17 9.26
N ASN A 173 -10.55 -13.58 10.07
CA ASN A 173 -10.22 -12.53 11.04
C ASN A 173 -9.63 -11.26 10.38
N TYR A 174 -10.29 -10.78 9.32
CA TYR A 174 -10.04 -9.52 8.64
C TYR A 174 -11.23 -8.58 8.77
N THR A 175 -11.07 -7.36 8.31
CA THR A 175 -12.15 -6.35 8.26
C THR A 175 -13.30 -6.70 7.31
N SER A 176 -13.13 -7.70 6.47
CA SER A 176 -14.15 -8.18 5.52
C SER A 176 -14.04 -9.68 5.33
N ASN A 177 -15.15 -10.36 5.08
CA ASN A 177 -15.19 -11.81 4.80
C ASN A 177 -14.75 -12.16 3.37
N VAL A 178 -14.81 -11.18 2.46
CA VAL A 178 -14.32 -11.28 1.09
C VAL A 178 -13.62 -9.97 0.77
N VAL A 179 -12.43 -10.06 0.18
CA VAL A 179 -11.65 -8.91 -0.25
C VAL A 179 -11.45 -9.03 -1.76
N ILE A 180 -12.06 -8.11 -2.51
CA ILE A 180 -11.70 -7.91 -3.91
C ILE A 180 -10.46 -7.02 -3.89
N GLN A 181 -9.31 -7.66 -4.04
CA GLN A 181 -8.02 -6.97 -3.97
C GLN A 181 -7.76 -6.18 -5.25
N GLN A 182 -8.07 -6.80 -6.40
CA GLN A 182 -8.04 -6.16 -7.69
C GLN A 182 -9.20 -6.65 -8.56
N ALA A 183 -9.79 -5.73 -9.32
CA ALA A 183 -10.73 -6.02 -10.40
C ALA A 183 -10.64 -4.86 -11.40
N TYR A 184 -10.00 -5.09 -12.53
CA TYR A 184 -9.73 -4.02 -13.49
C TYR A 184 -9.70 -4.49 -14.93
N VAL A 185 -9.92 -3.54 -15.83
CA VAL A 185 -9.62 -3.63 -17.26
C VAL A 185 -8.75 -2.43 -17.63
N GLU A 186 -7.73 -2.65 -18.45
CA GLU A 186 -6.86 -1.58 -18.95
C GLU A 186 -6.58 -1.70 -20.43
N GLY A 187 -6.58 -0.56 -21.11
CA GLY A 187 -6.23 -0.44 -22.52
C GLY A 187 -5.01 0.46 -22.68
N ARG A 188 -4.10 0.09 -23.56
CA ARG A 188 -2.96 0.92 -23.96
C ARG A 188 -3.12 1.38 -25.39
N TRP A 189 -2.79 2.63 -25.64
CA TRP A 189 -2.56 3.15 -26.98
C TRP A 189 -1.23 3.93 -26.98
N TRP A 190 -0.32 3.51 -27.84
CA TRP A 190 1.07 3.98 -27.82
C TRP A 190 1.69 3.95 -26.41
N ASN A 191 2.02 5.14 -25.86
CA ASN A 191 2.60 5.28 -24.51
C ASN A 191 1.56 5.55 -23.42
N GLY A 192 0.29 5.82 -23.80
CA GLY A 192 -0.80 6.09 -22.87
C GLY A 192 -1.57 4.85 -22.49
N SER A 193 -2.18 4.84 -21.31
CA SER A 193 -3.09 3.80 -20.84
C SER A 193 -4.32 4.38 -20.16
N LEU A 194 -5.42 3.63 -20.25
CA LEU A 194 -6.65 3.85 -19.48
C LEU A 194 -6.93 2.61 -18.67
N THR A 195 -7.02 2.74 -17.36
CA THR A 195 -7.38 1.66 -16.42
C THR A 195 -8.72 2.00 -15.77
N ILE A 196 -9.63 1.05 -15.70
CA ILE A 196 -10.93 1.17 -15.01
C ILE A 196 -11.03 0.04 -14.00
N GLY A 197 -11.23 0.39 -12.72
CA GLY A 197 -11.37 -0.55 -11.61
C GLY A 197 -10.30 -0.38 -10.54
N ALA A 198 -10.22 -1.34 -9.62
CA ALA A 198 -9.22 -1.40 -8.56
C ALA A 198 -7.99 -2.17 -9.03
N LYS A 199 -6.82 -1.56 -9.02
CA LYS A 199 -5.54 -2.17 -9.38
C LYS A 199 -4.45 -1.74 -8.40
N GLU A 200 -3.64 -2.69 -7.94
CA GLU A 200 -2.44 -2.40 -7.16
C GLU A 200 -1.46 -1.57 -8.01
N GLN A 201 -1.04 -0.41 -7.49
CA GLN A 201 -0.08 0.47 -8.16
C GLN A 201 1.22 0.46 -7.37
N PRO A 202 2.39 0.43 -8.02
CA PRO A 202 3.68 0.52 -7.32
C PRO A 202 3.89 1.92 -6.72
N MET A 203 4.74 2.00 -5.71
CA MET A 203 5.31 3.28 -5.26
C MET A 203 6.36 3.75 -6.26
N GLU A 204 6.44 5.06 -6.44
CA GLU A 204 7.45 5.65 -7.29
C GLU A 204 8.67 6.12 -6.50
N LEU A 205 9.82 6.12 -7.13
CA LEU A 205 11.12 6.62 -6.64
C LEU A 205 11.65 5.98 -5.36
N LYS A 206 11.01 4.93 -4.83
CA LYS A 206 11.40 4.23 -3.60
C LYS A 206 11.52 2.72 -3.81
N ASN A 207 12.26 2.07 -2.95
CA ASN A 207 12.35 0.61 -2.94
C ASN A 207 11.06 -0.01 -2.40
N MET A 208 10.40 -0.84 -3.20
CA MET A 208 9.10 -1.46 -2.88
C MET A 208 9.14 -2.42 -1.68
N SER A 209 10.29 -3.00 -1.39
CA SER A 209 10.43 -4.06 -0.39
C SER A 209 11.16 -3.63 0.88
N LEU A 210 12.02 -2.62 0.79
CA LEU A 210 12.93 -2.23 1.85
C LEU A 210 12.66 -0.83 2.44
N SER A 211 11.91 0.06 1.74
CA SER A 211 11.59 1.38 2.24
C SER A 211 10.41 1.36 3.24
N THR A 212 10.29 2.42 4.03
CA THR A 212 9.13 2.61 4.91
C THR A 212 7.82 2.82 4.13
N GLY A 213 7.89 3.35 2.92
CA GLY A 213 6.75 3.65 2.07
C GLY A 213 6.69 5.11 1.63
N ALA A 214 5.90 5.38 0.58
CA ALA A 214 5.64 6.73 0.10
C ALA A 214 4.73 7.48 1.07
N GLN A 215 4.90 8.80 1.16
CA GLN A 215 4.07 9.61 2.03
C GLN A 215 2.69 9.90 1.41
N THR A 216 2.59 9.94 0.08
CA THR A 216 1.32 10.20 -0.62
C THR A 216 0.80 8.93 -1.30
N LEU A 217 1.38 8.48 -2.39
CA LEU A 217 0.91 7.32 -3.14
C LEU A 217 1.58 6.04 -2.64
N GLY A 218 1.15 5.57 -1.46
CA GLY A 218 1.68 4.38 -0.81
C GLY A 218 0.99 3.07 -1.19
N ILE A 219 1.53 1.97 -0.69
CA ILE A 219 1.04 0.60 -0.90
C ILE A 219 0.49 -0.03 0.39
N ASN A 220 0.15 0.80 1.37
CA ASN A 220 -0.24 0.31 2.69
C ASN A 220 -1.73 -0.04 2.78
N ALA A 221 -2.61 0.67 2.07
CA ALA A 221 -4.06 0.45 2.08
C ALA A 221 -4.55 -0.31 0.83
N ARG A 222 -5.80 -0.79 0.87
CA ARG A 222 -6.45 -1.43 -0.29
C ARG A 222 -6.56 -0.46 -1.46
N PRO A 223 -6.35 -0.93 -2.71
CA PRO A 223 -6.53 -0.10 -3.89
C PRO A 223 -7.94 0.48 -3.98
N VAL A 224 -8.03 1.76 -4.30
CA VAL A 224 -9.31 2.44 -4.54
C VAL A 224 -9.73 2.19 -6.00
N PRO A 225 -10.97 1.73 -6.26
CA PRO A 225 -11.47 1.62 -7.63
C PRO A 225 -11.57 3.01 -8.28
N GLN A 226 -11.00 3.14 -9.48
CA GLN A 226 -10.85 4.43 -10.17
C GLN A 226 -10.84 4.29 -11.69
N VAL A 227 -11.11 5.37 -12.37
CA VAL A 227 -10.79 5.59 -13.79
C VAL A 227 -9.49 6.37 -13.82
N ARG A 228 -8.44 5.77 -14.40
CA ARG A 228 -7.07 6.30 -14.41
C ARG A 228 -6.55 6.38 -15.84
N ILE A 229 -6.15 7.56 -16.24
CA ILE A 229 -5.40 7.83 -17.47
C ILE A 229 -3.95 8.04 -17.09
N ALA A 230 -3.02 7.35 -17.75
CA ALA A 230 -1.61 7.37 -17.36
C ALA A 230 -0.67 7.30 -18.56
N LEU A 231 0.54 7.82 -18.36
CA LEU A 231 1.76 7.39 -19.00
C LEU A 231 2.46 6.45 -18.02
N PRO A 232 2.24 5.11 -18.10
CA PRO A 232 2.67 4.18 -17.07
C PRO A 232 4.19 3.99 -17.02
N GLU A 233 4.87 4.24 -18.14
CA GLU A 233 6.32 4.16 -18.29
C GLU A 233 6.87 5.53 -18.68
N TYR A 234 8.16 5.75 -18.46
CA TYR A 234 8.83 6.98 -18.88
C TYR A 234 8.83 7.11 -20.40
N TRP A 235 8.04 8.06 -20.91
CA TRP A 235 8.03 8.43 -22.31
C TRP A 235 9.16 9.42 -22.60
N THR A 236 10.09 9.03 -23.47
CA THR A 236 11.17 9.90 -23.94
C THR A 236 10.61 11.01 -24.83
N LEU A 237 10.84 12.26 -24.44
CA LEU A 237 10.34 13.41 -25.16
C LEU A 237 11.13 13.62 -26.49
N PRO A 238 10.46 13.68 -27.66
CA PRO A 238 11.13 13.63 -28.96
C PRO A 238 12.11 14.81 -29.23
N PHE A 239 11.88 15.93 -28.57
CA PHE A 239 12.69 17.16 -28.76
C PHE A 239 13.91 17.24 -27.84
N ALA A 240 14.11 16.28 -26.94
CA ALA A 240 15.12 16.34 -25.89
C ALA A 240 16.34 15.44 -26.12
N ASN A 241 16.53 14.91 -27.31
CA ASN A 241 17.65 14.06 -27.71
C ASN A 241 17.93 12.92 -26.71
N GLY A 242 16.86 12.28 -26.19
CA GLY A 242 16.97 11.17 -25.25
C GLY A 242 17.24 11.54 -23.78
N TRP A 243 17.28 12.84 -23.42
CA TRP A 243 17.63 13.29 -22.07
C TRP A 243 16.43 13.52 -21.15
N LEU A 244 15.25 13.78 -21.69
CA LEU A 244 14.06 14.08 -20.89
C LEU A 244 12.99 13.01 -21.08
N HIS A 245 12.47 12.52 -19.96
CA HIS A 245 11.43 11.51 -19.95
C HIS A 245 10.31 11.93 -19.00
N LEU A 246 9.08 11.71 -19.43
CA LEU A 246 7.88 12.07 -18.69
C LEU A 246 7.08 10.81 -18.36
N LYS A 247 6.61 10.72 -17.11
CA LYS A 247 5.69 9.70 -16.60
C LYS A 247 4.62 10.38 -15.76
N GLY A 248 3.43 9.78 -15.61
CA GLY A 248 2.43 10.34 -14.72
C GLY A 248 1.03 9.77 -14.91
N HIS A 249 0.09 10.30 -14.15
CA HIS A 249 -1.31 9.90 -14.23
C HIS A 249 -2.26 10.96 -13.70
N ILE A 250 -3.53 10.80 -14.07
CA ILE A 250 -4.70 11.47 -13.50
C ILE A 250 -5.76 10.42 -13.30
N ALA A 251 -6.39 10.38 -12.12
CA ALA A 251 -7.42 9.42 -11.82
C ALA A 251 -8.52 9.99 -10.92
N TYR A 252 -9.72 9.47 -11.09
CA TYR A 252 -10.88 9.70 -10.23
C TYR A 252 -11.49 8.37 -9.82
N GLY A 253 -11.82 8.24 -8.55
CA GLY A 253 -12.37 7.02 -7.96
C GLY A 253 -13.32 7.31 -6.80
N MET A 254 -13.66 6.27 -6.08
CA MET A 254 -14.54 6.35 -4.92
C MET A 254 -14.08 5.38 -3.84
N MET A 255 -14.05 5.85 -2.61
CA MET A 255 -13.78 5.02 -1.43
C MET A 255 -14.85 3.94 -1.28
N THR A 256 -14.48 2.78 -0.76
CA THR A 256 -15.38 1.59 -0.69
C THR A 256 -15.51 1.04 0.72
N ASP A 257 -15.11 1.80 1.73
CA ASP A 257 -15.01 1.35 3.12
C ASP A 257 -16.15 1.84 4.03
N ASP A 258 -17.24 2.34 3.47
CA ASP A 258 -18.40 2.85 4.22
C ASP A 258 -18.90 1.85 5.27
N SER A 259 -19.07 0.58 4.89
CA SER A 259 -19.54 -0.47 5.80
C SER A 259 -18.57 -0.74 6.96
N TRP A 260 -17.27 -0.67 6.71
CA TRP A 260 -16.25 -0.79 7.74
C TRP A 260 -16.29 0.41 8.68
N GLN A 261 -16.38 1.64 8.14
CA GLN A 261 -16.46 2.85 8.92
C GLN A 261 -17.68 2.84 9.86
N HIS A 262 -18.86 2.42 9.36
CA HIS A 262 -20.06 2.27 10.18
C HIS A 262 -19.88 1.25 11.31
N GLY A 263 -19.30 0.10 11.02
CA GLY A 263 -19.05 -0.94 12.01
C GLY A 263 -18.00 -0.53 13.05
N PHE A 264 -16.91 0.08 12.60
CA PHE A 264 -15.81 0.47 13.46
C PHE A 264 -16.18 1.60 14.43
N THR A 265 -16.90 2.62 13.95
CA THR A 265 -17.35 3.76 14.75
C THR A 265 -18.63 3.49 15.51
N ASN A 266 -19.34 2.43 15.17
CA ASN A 266 -20.73 2.19 15.61
C ASN A 266 -21.63 3.43 15.40
N LYS A 267 -21.27 4.30 14.43
CA LYS A 267 -21.90 5.60 14.13
C LYS A 267 -21.94 6.57 15.32
N ASN A 268 -21.08 6.37 16.32
CA ASN A 268 -20.97 7.23 17.50
C ASN A 268 -19.79 8.21 17.43
N SER A 269 -18.96 8.09 16.43
CA SER A 269 -17.87 9.01 16.12
C SER A 269 -17.83 9.29 14.62
N LYS A 270 -16.98 10.22 14.18
CA LYS A 270 -16.89 10.65 12.78
C LYS A 270 -16.74 9.48 11.80
N TYR A 271 -17.59 9.43 10.77
CA TYR A 271 -17.53 8.52 9.63
C TYR A 271 -17.99 9.22 8.35
N SER A 272 -17.70 8.64 7.20
CA SER A 272 -18.04 9.23 5.90
C SER A 272 -18.56 8.18 4.92
N ASP A 273 -19.50 8.59 4.07
CA ASP A 273 -20.14 7.74 3.06
C ASP A 273 -19.88 8.28 1.66
N LYS A 274 -19.56 7.38 0.71
CA LYS A 274 -19.46 7.66 -0.72
C LYS A 274 -18.48 8.79 -1.04
N VAL A 275 -17.38 8.86 -0.30
CA VAL A 275 -16.31 9.83 -0.52
C VAL A 275 -15.65 9.57 -1.86
N LEU A 276 -15.50 10.62 -2.65
CA LEU A 276 -14.79 10.58 -3.93
C LEU A 276 -13.27 10.71 -3.68
N TYR A 277 -12.50 10.08 -4.54
CA TYR A 277 -11.06 10.08 -4.51
C TYR A 277 -10.51 10.62 -5.83
N HIS A 278 -9.57 11.52 -5.74
CA HIS A 278 -8.78 11.99 -6.88
C HIS A 278 -7.31 11.73 -6.61
N SER A 279 -6.57 11.29 -7.61
CA SER A 279 -5.12 11.23 -7.57
C SER A 279 -4.51 11.70 -8.88
N LYS A 280 -3.37 12.38 -8.78
CA LYS A 280 -2.55 12.78 -9.92
C LYS A 280 -1.09 12.75 -9.54
N ALA A 281 -0.26 12.45 -10.51
CA ALA A 281 1.18 12.55 -10.36
C ALA A 281 1.85 12.85 -11.69
N GLY A 282 2.95 13.58 -11.62
CA GLY A 282 3.85 13.82 -12.74
C GLY A 282 5.29 13.62 -12.31
N TYR A 283 6.06 12.91 -13.12
CA TYR A 283 7.49 12.63 -12.88
C TYR A 283 8.29 12.99 -14.11
N LEU A 284 9.36 13.73 -13.90
CA LEU A 284 10.34 14.11 -14.91
C LEU A 284 11.66 13.40 -14.59
N LYS A 285 12.17 12.60 -15.53
CA LYS A 285 13.51 12.02 -15.46
C LYS A 285 14.44 12.75 -16.41
N ILE A 286 15.60 13.14 -15.90
CA ILE A 286 16.72 13.70 -16.65
C ILE A 286 17.83 12.66 -16.62
N GLY A 287 18.24 12.16 -17.79
CA GLY A 287 19.26 11.14 -17.97
C GLY A 287 19.16 10.57 -19.38
N ASN A 288 20.22 10.00 -19.89
CA ASN A 288 20.19 9.41 -21.22
C ASN A 288 20.70 7.97 -21.18
N ASP A 289 19.77 7.05 -21.36
CA ASP A 289 20.04 5.61 -21.33
C ASP A 289 20.68 5.10 -22.63
N GLU A 290 20.57 5.86 -23.76
CA GLU A 290 21.17 5.51 -25.07
C GLU A 290 22.66 5.86 -25.13
N VAL A 291 23.03 6.97 -24.49
CA VAL A 291 24.42 7.38 -24.33
C VAL A 291 24.76 7.09 -22.88
N PHE A 292 25.45 5.99 -22.59
CA PHE A 292 25.76 5.57 -21.22
C PHE A 292 26.09 6.74 -20.28
N SER A 293 25.05 7.32 -19.70
CA SER A 293 25.16 8.33 -18.67
C SER A 293 24.93 7.68 -17.32
N PRO A 294 25.95 7.61 -16.43
CA PRO A 294 25.80 6.93 -15.15
C PRO A 294 24.86 7.68 -14.19
N TRP A 295 24.58 8.95 -14.46
CA TRP A 295 23.75 9.79 -13.60
C TRP A 295 22.36 10.01 -14.17
N SER A 296 21.36 9.90 -13.32
CA SER A 296 20.01 10.36 -13.60
C SER A 296 19.42 11.13 -12.42
N VAL A 297 18.54 12.07 -12.70
CA VAL A 297 17.77 12.82 -11.73
C VAL A 297 16.30 12.66 -12.06
N GLU A 298 15.52 12.25 -11.08
CA GLU A 298 14.08 12.12 -11.17
C GLU A 298 13.42 13.08 -10.20
N MET A 299 12.45 13.84 -10.67
CA MET A 299 11.65 14.77 -9.86
C MET A 299 10.18 14.42 -10.04
N GLY A 300 9.40 14.50 -8.98
CA GLY A 300 7.98 14.17 -9.02
C GLY A 300 7.13 15.09 -8.14
N LEU A 301 5.88 15.20 -8.53
CA LEU A 301 4.82 15.75 -7.69
C LEU A 301 3.68 14.74 -7.67
N GLU A 302 3.33 14.29 -6.47
CA GLU A 302 2.16 13.46 -6.20
C GLU A 302 1.13 14.28 -5.45
N MET A 303 -0.14 14.16 -5.82
CA MET A 303 -1.24 14.81 -5.11
C MET A 303 -2.47 13.92 -5.09
N VAL A 304 -3.22 14.00 -4.00
CA VAL A 304 -4.52 13.34 -3.82
C VAL A 304 -5.52 14.32 -3.21
N ALA A 305 -6.80 14.04 -3.44
CA ALA A 305 -7.89 14.76 -2.79
C ALA A 305 -9.03 13.79 -2.43
N LEU A 306 -9.53 13.89 -1.20
CA LEU A 306 -10.79 13.27 -0.78
C LEU A 306 -11.88 14.35 -0.79
N PHE A 307 -12.93 14.16 -1.56
CA PHE A 307 -13.97 15.16 -1.73
C PHE A 307 -15.35 14.54 -1.94
N GLY A 308 -16.40 15.35 -1.98
CA GLY A 308 -17.76 14.84 -2.20
C GLY A 308 -18.26 13.95 -1.06
N GLY A 309 -19.24 13.11 -1.35
CA GLY A 309 -19.84 12.23 -0.36
C GLY A 309 -20.59 12.93 0.76
N THR A 310 -20.74 12.26 1.89
CA THR A 310 -21.33 12.84 3.10
C THR A 310 -20.52 12.40 4.30
N SER A 311 -20.01 13.35 5.05
CA SER A 311 -19.33 13.09 6.33
C SER A 311 -20.28 13.38 7.49
N TYR A 312 -20.30 12.48 8.45
CA TYR A 312 -21.07 12.59 9.67
C TYR A 312 -20.12 12.90 10.82
N VAL A 313 -20.29 14.07 11.42
CA VAL A 313 -19.46 14.53 12.54
C VAL A 313 -20.31 14.67 13.79
N PRO A 314 -19.79 14.35 15.00
CA PRO A 314 -20.51 14.55 16.25
C PRO A 314 -20.82 16.04 16.47
N ASP A 315 -22.05 16.36 16.80
CA ASP A 315 -22.45 17.69 17.24
C ASP A 315 -22.42 17.80 18.78
N GLY A 316 -22.41 19.01 19.32
CA GLY A 316 -22.28 19.25 20.75
C GLY A 316 -23.42 18.67 21.62
N ASP A 317 -24.54 18.31 21.04
CA ASP A 317 -25.68 17.66 21.69
C ASP A 317 -25.66 16.12 21.63
N GLY A 318 -24.60 15.53 21.05
CA GLY A 318 -24.46 14.09 20.88
C GLY A 318 -25.16 13.52 19.64
N THR A 319 -25.74 14.34 18.80
CA THR A 319 -26.25 13.92 17.49
C THR A 319 -25.15 13.93 16.45
N MET A 320 -25.37 13.24 15.32
CA MET A 320 -24.46 13.21 14.19
C MET A 320 -24.93 14.16 13.10
N ARG A 321 -24.17 15.21 12.85
CA ARG A 321 -24.45 16.19 11.79
C ARG A 321 -23.88 15.69 10.47
N GLY A 322 -24.72 15.55 9.44
CA GLY A 322 -24.31 15.21 8.08
C GLY A 322 -23.83 16.46 7.32
N LEU A 323 -22.58 16.42 6.85
CA LEU A 323 -21.96 17.44 6.00
C LEU A 323 -21.82 16.87 4.59
N LYS A 324 -22.57 17.38 3.63
CA LYS A 324 -22.53 16.92 2.24
C LYS A 324 -21.48 17.68 1.45
N GLY A 325 -20.51 16.96 0.89
CA GLY A 325 -19.51 17.50 -0.03
C GLY A 325 -20.06 17.72 -1.43
N GLY A 326 -19.45 18.63 -2.19
CA GLY A 326 -19.79 18.92 -3.58
C GLY A 326 -19.41 17.78 -4.52
N THR A 327 -20.26 17.52 -5.53
CA THR A 327 -20.06 16.47 -6.55
C THR A 327 -20.32 16.98 -7.98
N GLY A 328 -20.38 18.32 -8.16
CA GLY A 328 -20.53 18.94 -9.47
C GLY A 328 -19.21 19.04 -10.24
N ILE A 329 -19.26 19.45 -11.50
CA ILE A 329 -18.06 19.58 -12.37
C ILE A 329 -17.03 20.55 -11.75
N LYS A 330 -17.49 21.62 -11.07
CA LYS A 330 -16.60 22.58 -10.38
C LYS A 330 -15.82 21.87 -9.27
N ASP A 331 -16.45 20.94 -8.52
CA ASP A 331 -15.80 20.22 -7.41
C ASP A 331 -14.74 19.24 -7.91
N PHE A 332 -14.99 18.55 -9.04
CA PHE A 332 -13.97 17.73 -9.72
C PHE A 332 -12.78 18.58 -10.20
N TRP A 333 -13.06 19.80 -10.71
CA TRP A 333 -12.01 20.72 -11.13
C TRP A 333 -11.18 21.23 -9.94
N ASN A 334 -11.85 21.59 -8.84
CA ASN A 334 -11.18 22.06 -7.63
C ASN A 334 -10.33 20.95 -6.96
N ALA A 335 -10.77 19.69 -7.02
CA ALA A 335 -9.95 18.54 -6.62
C ALA A 335 -8.70 18.37 -7.52
N PHE A 336 -8.81 18.72 -8.82
CA PHE A 336 -7.70 18.66 -9.76
C PHE A 336 -6.72 19.82 -9.59
N ILE A 337 -7.21 21.05 -9.41
CA ILE A 337 -6.35 22.24 -9.20
C ILE A 337 -6.58 22.74 -7.78
N PRO A 338 -5.68 22.42 -6.83
CA PRO A 338 -5.78 22.95 -5.47
C PRO A 338 -5.50 24.46 -5.47
N GLY A 339 -6.12 25.19 -4.55
CA GLY A 339 -5.85 26.60 -4.33
C GLY A 339 -6.67 27.56 -5.18
N GLY A 340 -7.92 27.25 -5.46
CA GLY A 340 -8.87 28.23 -6.03
C GLY A 340 -9.03 29.44 -5.10
N ALA A 341 -9.24 30.64 -5.68
CA ALA A 341 -9.37 31.91 -4.96
C ALA A 341 -10.54 31.96 -3.94
N ASP A 342 -11.39 30.95 -3.93
CA ASP A 342 -12.57 30.82 -3.07
C ASP A 342 -12.40 29.82 -1.91
N ALA A 343 -11.17 29.37 -1.62
CA ALA A 343 -10.88 28.50 -0.50
C ALA A 343 -10.93 29.28 0.81
N GLU A 344 -12.13 29.57 1.29
CA GLU A 344 -12.33 30.00 2.67
C GLU A 344 -12.16 28.79 3.59
N GLU A 345 -10.94 28.50 3.99
CA GLU A 345 -10.64 27.44 4.97
C GLU A 345 -11.22 27.72 6.36
N THR A 346 -11.61 28.95 6.61
CA THR A 346 -12.27 29.39 7.85
C THR A 346 -13.73 28.96 7.97
N THR A 347 -14.38 28.57 6.89
CA THR A 347 -15.74 28.02 6.94
C THR A 347 -15.71 26.50 6.96
N TYR A 348 -16.57 25.90 7.77
CA TYR A 348 -16.79 24.44 7.91
C TYR A 348 -17.18 23.70 6.62
N GLN A 349 -17.00 24.34 5.49
CA GLN A 349 -17.28 23.83 4.15
C GLN A 349 -16.01 23.96 3.32
N ASN A 350 -15.03 23.08 3.61
CA ASN A 350 -13.95 22.91 2.66
C ASN A 350 -14.52 22.24 1.40
N VAL A 351 -14.91 23.07 0.44
CA VAL A 351 -15.50 22.66 -0.84
C VAL A 351 -14.51 21.85 -1.67
N GLN A 352 -13.21 22.00 -1.39
CA GLN A 352 -12.13 21.34 -2.12
C GLN A 352 -11.76 19.97 -1.52
N GLY A 353 -12.26 19.65 -0.33
CA GLY A 353 -11.99 18.40 0.36
C GLY A 353 -10.64 18.35 1.07
N ASP A 354 -10.23 17.15 1.46
CA ASP A 354 -8.95 16.84 2.10
C ASP A 354 -7.87 16.65 1.02
N GLN A 355 -6.95 17.59 0.89
CA GLN A 355 -5.92 17.61 -0.15
C GLN A 355 -4.53 17.45 0.48
N LEU A 356 -3.75 16.51 -0.05
CA LEU A 356 -2.38 16.28 0.39
C LEU A 356 -1.49 15.85 -0.79
N GLY A 357 -0.19 15.96 -0.60
CA GLY A 357 0.74 15.59 -1.65
C GLY A 357 2.19 15.54 -1.19
N SER A 358 3.06 15.24 -2.13
CA SER A 358 4.51 15.15 -1.92
C SER A 358 5.28 15.67 -3.12
N TRP A 359 6.30 16.48 -2.86
CA TRP A 359 7.39 16.72 -3.80
C TRP A 359 8.44 15.62 -3.64
N LEU A 360 8.81 15.01 -4.74
CA LEU A 360 9.75 13.89 -4.80
C LEU A 360 10.99 14.26 -5.58
N MET A 361 12.14 13.75 -5.14
CA MET A 361 13.39 13.85 -5.88
C MET A 361 14.22 12.60 -5.66
N LYS A 362 14.83 12.06 -6.71
CA LYS A 362 15.81 10.97 -6.65
C LYS A 362 16.97 11.28 -7.56
N ILE A 363 18.19 11.22 -7.03
CA ILE A 363 19.44 11.27 -7.77
C ILE A 363 20.03 9.87 -7.74
N LYS A 364 20.30 9.29 -8.91
CA LYS A 364 20.81 7.94 -9.05
C LYS A 364 22.11 7.94 -9.85
N TYR A 365 23.11 7.22 -9.34
CA TYR A 365 24.30 6.79 -10.06
C TYR A 365 24.17 5.29 -10.38
N THR A 366 24.37 4.92 -11.63
CA THR A 366 24.34 3.53 -12.11
C THR A 366 25.69 3.17 -12.70
N GLY A 367 26.41 2.25 -12.04
CA GLY A 367 27.63 1.63 -12.56
C GLY A 367 27.33 0.24 -13.11
N ASP A 368 28.37 -0.48 -13.54
CA ASP A 368 28.23 -1.79 -14.21
C ASP A 368 27.60 -2.87 -13.31
N SER A 369 28.00 -2.94 -12.04
CA SER A 369 27.56 -3.96 -11.10
C SER A 369 26.83 -3.42 -9.89
N GLN A 370 26.72 -2.11 -9.76
CA GLN A 370 26.13 -1.47 -8.57
C GLN A 370 25.47 -0.15 -8.92
N SER A 371 24.50 0.23 -8.13
CA SER A 371 23.90 1.55 -8.20
C SER A 371 23.74 2.16 -6.80
N PHE A 372 23.78 3.47 -6.76
CA PHE A 372 23.60 4.25 -5.55
C PHE A 372 22.58 5.36 -5.82
N SER A 373 21.65 5.58 -4.91
CA SER A 373 20.72 6.69 -5.02
C SER A 373 20.46 7.38 -3.69
N ILE A 374 20.17 8.67 -3.78
CA ILE A 374 19.67 9.50 -2.69
C ILE A 374 18.30 10.00 -3.12
N TYR A 375 17.32 9.93 -2.24
CA TYR A 375 15.98 10.42 -2.52
C TYR A 375 15.39 11.21 -1.35
N ALA A 376 14.46 12.08 -1.70
CA ALA A 376 13.73 12.92 -0.77
C ALA A 376 12.24 12.91 -1.13
N ASP A 377 11.38 12.97 -0.10
CA ASP A 377 9.94 13.06 -0.21
C ASP A 377 9.47 14.14 0.79
N LYS A 378 9.08 15.30 0.26
CA LYS A 378 8.59 16.45 1.03
C LYS A 378 7.08 16.42 1.02
N PHE A 379 6.50 16.01 2.12
CA PHE A 379 5.06 15.95 2.32
C PHE A 379 4.46 17.33 2.60
N PHE A 380 3.24 17.55 2.12
CA PHE A 380 2.42 18.71 2.42
C PHE A 380 0.94 18.33 2.48
N GLU A 381 0.18 19.09 3.24
CA GLU A 381 -1.27 18.99 3.34
C GLU A 381 -1.87 20.37 3.09
N ASP A 382 -2.97 20.44 2.33
CA ASP A 382 -3.58 21.67 1.85
C ASP A 382 -2.54 22.63 1.20
N HIS A 383 -2.28 23.78 1.81
CA HIS A 383 -1.31 24.76 1.34
C HIS A 383 -0.02 24.78 2.19
N SER A 384 0.03 23.98 3.27
CA SER A 384 1.16 23.96 4.18
C SER A 384 2.35 23.21 3.59
N SER A 385 3.55 23.68 3.89
CA SER A 385 4.80 23.06 3.40
C SER A 385 4.92 22.92 1.87
N MET A 386 4.04 23.54 1.11
CA MET A 386 4.02 23.50 -0.35
C MET A 386 5.01 24.50 -0.93
N LEU A 387 5.66 24.13 -2.03
CA LEU A 387 6.48 25.05 -2.84
C LEU A 387 5.59 25.70 -3.88
N GLN A 388 5.25 26.99 -3.73
CA GLN A 388 4.33 27.67 -4.65
C GLN A 388 4.71 29.12 -4.92
N LEU A 389 4.17 29.65 -6.01
CA LEU A 389 4.26 31.06 -6.35
C LEU A 389 3.02 31.79 -5.82
N ASP A 390 3.22 32.62 -4.79
CA ASP A 390 2.17 33.41 -4.17
C ASP A 390 2.68 34.82 -3.86
N TYR A 391 1.83 35.73 -3.39
CA TYR A 391 2.28 37.02 -2.90
C TYR A 391 2.76 36.92 -1.44
N ASP A 392 3.66 37.82 -1.03
CA ASP A 392 4.28 37.83 0.30
C ASP A 392 3.36 38.55 1.33
N GLY A 393 2.08 38.18 1.37
CA GLY A 393 1.11 38.73 2.28
C GLY A 393 0.69 40.17 2.03
N TYR A 394 0.28 40.84 3.09
CA TYR A 394 -0.15 42.23 3.06
C TYR A 394 0.80 43.16 3.82
N GLY A 395 0.68 44.45 3.58
CA GLY A 395 1.32 45.48 4.40
C GLY A 395 0.69 45.61 5.79
N THR A 396 1.18 46.58 6.54
CA THR A 396 0.62 46.99 7.86
C THR A 396 0.43 48.50 7.89
N GLY A 397 -0.29 49.02 8.88
CA GLY A 397 -0.56 50.45 8.99
C GLY A 397 -1.48 50.91 7.85
N ASP A 398 -1.07 51.96 7.13
CA ASP A 398 -1.85 52.49 6.02
C ASP A 398 -1.85 51.59 4.79
N ASP A 399 -0.86 50.72 4.66
CA ASP A 399 -0.70 49.75 3.57
C ASP A 399 -1.34 48.38 3.85
N TRP A 400 -2.15 48.24 4.87
CA TRP A 400 -2.69 46.94 5.32
C TRP A 400 -3.57 46.23 4.30
N GLN A 401 -4.10 46.95 3.31
CA GLN A 401 -4.88 46.35 2.22
C GLN A 401 -4.07 46.11 0.93
N ASN A 402 -2.81 46.51 0.92
CA ASN A 402 -1.94 46.36 -0.24
C ASN A 402 -1.23 45.02 -0.21
N LYS A 403 -1.45 44.19 -1.25
CA LYS A 403 -0.70 42.95 -1.46
C LYS A 403 0.76 43.27 -1.73
N LYS A 404 1.66 42.54 -1.08
CA LYS A 404 3.08 42.60 -1.35
C LYS A 404 3.42 41.93 -2.68
N GLU A 405 4.66 42.09 -3.09
CA GLU A 405 5.17 41.52 -4.34
C GLU A 405 5.02 40.00 -4.38
N ARG A 406 4.74 39.44 -5.55
CA ARG A 406 4.72 38.00 -5.78
C ARG A 406 6.12 37.41 -5.62
N LYS A 407 6.23 36.33 -4.85
CA LYS A 407 7.46 35.60 -4.59
C LYS A 407 7.22 34.10 -4.71
N TYR A 408 8.31 33.38 -4.91
CA TYR A 408 8.30 31.95 -4.75
C TYR A 408 8.38 31.64 -3.24
N LEU A 409 7.32 31.10 -2.69
CA LEU A 409 7.22 30.81 -1.28
C LEU A 409 7.65 29.37 -0.98
N VAL A 410 8.49 29.22 0.03
CA VAL A 410 8.81 27.96 0.66
C VAL A 410 8.34 28.07 2.10
N TYR A 411 7.17 27.56 2.38
CA TYR A 411 6.57 27.72 3.70
C TYR A 411 7.39 27.07 4.81
N ASP A 412 7.93 25.86 4.58
CA ASP A 412 8.83 25.20 5.53
C ASP A 412 9.71 24.15 4.85
N LEU A 413 10.95 24.03 5.36
CA LEU A 413 11.92 23.01 4.95
C LEU A 413 11.97 21.79 5.90
N LYS A 414 11.08 21.72 6.89
CA LYS A 414 10.92 20.55 7.76
C LYS A 414 9.94 19.54 7.15
N ASP A 415 9.74 18.44 7.84
CA ASP A 415 8.84 17.35 7.43
C ASP A 415 9.24 16.66 6.12
N TRP A 416 10.40 15.98 6.19
CA TRP A 416 10.99 15.23 5.09
C TRP A 416 11.09 13.75 5.40
N LEU A 417 10.94 12.93 4.37
CA LEU A 417 11.53 11.60 4.30
C LEU A 417 12.77 11.71 3.41
N LEU A 418 13.93 11.39 3.97
CA LEU A 418 15.21 11.35 3.26
C LEU A 418 15.71 9.91 3.24
N GLY A 419 16.12 9.40 2.08
CA GLY A 419 16.57 8.03 1.93
C GLY A 419 17.86 7.91 1.11
N ILE A 420 18.61 6.88 1.42
CA ILE A 420 19.79 6.43 0.69
C ILE A 420 19.57 4.97 0.33
N GLU A 421 19.83 4.60 -0.92
CA GLU A 421 19.69 3.24 -1.41
C GLU A 421 20.95 2.82 -2.14
N TYR A 422 21.45 1.63 -1.81
CA TYR A 422 22.54 0.95 -2.49
C TYR A 422 22.03 -0.38 -3.04
N ASN A 423 22.34 -0.68 -4.29
CA ASN A 423 22.00 -1.94 -4.94
C ASN A 423 23.26 -2.56 -5.57
N TYR A 424 23.47 -3.85 -5.33
CA TYR A 424 24.48 -4.68 -5.97
C TYR A 424 23.81 -5.72 -6.86
N HIS A 425 24.06 -5.66 -8.16
CA HIS A 425 23.27 -6.41 -9.15
C HIS A 425 23.55 -7.92 -9.20
N PRO A 426 24.80 -8.43 -9.03
CA PRO A 426 25.06 -9.87 -9.02
C PRO A 426 24.45 -10.55 -7.79
N ASP A 427 24.12 -11.85 -7.92
CA ASP A 427 23.62 -12.66 -6.80
C ASP A 427 24.58 -12.60 -5.61
N HIS A 428 24.09 -12.17 -4.47
CA HIS A 428 24.87 -12.01 -3.25
C HIS A 428 23.98 -12.12 -2.00
N TRP A 429 24.62 -12.35 -0.84
CA TRP A 429 23.91 -12.35 0.44
C TRP A 429 23.30 -10.99 0.79
N ILE A 430 23.96 -9.89 0.42
CA ILE A 430 23.46 -8.53 0.59
C ILE A 430 23.52 -7.86 -0.78
N ASN A 431 22.37 -7.64 -1.37
CA ASN A 431 22.21 -6.95 -2.64
C ASN A 431 21.74 -5.52 -2.45
N ASP A 432 20.81 -5.33 -1.54
CA ASP A 432 20.08 -4.08 -1.40
C ASP A 432 20.19 -3.58 0.03
N VAL A 433 20.50 -2.30 0.20
CA VAL A 433 20.50 -1.63 1.49
C VAL A 433 19.76 -0.29 1.33
N VAL A 434 18.78 -0.05 2.20
CA VAL A 434 18.04 1.20 2.27
C VAL A 434 18.17 1.75 3.68
N PHE A 435 18.51 3.02 3.79
CA PHE A 435 18.46 3.76 5.04
C PHE A 435 17.56 4.98 4.85
N GLU A 436 16.61 5.18 5.77
CA GLU A 436 15.69 6.32 5.73
C GLU A 436 15.63 7.05 7.06
N TYR A 437 15.53 8.36 6.96
CA TYR A 437 15.18 9.27 8.04
C TYR A 437 13.84 9.93 7.73
N VAL A 438 12.86 9.80 8.61
CA VAL A 438 11.54 10.41 8.47
C VAL A 438 11.32 11.39 9.61
N TYR A 439 11.01 12.62 9.27
CA TYR A 439 10.65 13.66 10.21
C TYR A 439 9.27 14.22 9.85
N SER A 440 8.31 14.05 10.74
CA SER A 440 6.92 14.51 10.61
C SER A 440 6.45 15.25 11.87
N LYS A 441 7.38 15.82 12.63
CA LYS A 441 7.07 16.38 13.96
C LYS A 441 6.55 17.80 13.91
N TYR A 442 6.99 18.59 12.93
CA TYR A 442 6.73 20.01 12.91
C TYR A 442 5.32 20.32 12.38
N GLN A 443 4.97 19.83 11.20
CA GLN A 443 3.68 20.01 10.52
C GLN A 443 3.30 21.50 10.49
N SER A 444 3.89 22.24 9.55
CA SER A 444 3.57 23.65 9.36
C SER A 444 2.09 23.81 9.02
N GLY A 445 1.41 24.72 9.70
CA GLY A 445 0.06 25.08 9.40
C GLY A 445 -0.05 25.95 8.15
N PRO A 446 -1.25 26.07 7.56
CA PRO A 446 -1.50 26.93 6.42
C PRO A 446 -1.30 28.42 6.78
N ILE A 447 -0.91 29.23 5.79
CA ILE A 447 -0.85 30.68 5.89
C ILE A 447 -2.12 31.23 5.28
N TYR A 448 -2.93 31.89 6.10
CA TYR A 448 -4.10 32.63 5.65
C TYR A 448 -3.70 34.09 5.46
N HIS A 449 -4.10 34.68 4.34
CA HIS A 449 -3.90 36.10 4.12
C HIS A 449 -5.02 36.96 4.74
N ASP A 450 -5.59 36.49 5.85
CA ASP A 450 -6.42 37.29 6.75
C ASP A 450 -5.52 38.30 7.46
N HIS A 451 -5.87 39.57 7.39
CA HIS A 451 -5.02 40.66 7.84
C HIS A 451 -5.82 41.77 8.53
N THR A 452 -5.12 42.51 9.35
CA THR A 452 -5.59 43.70 10.00
C THR A 452 -4.58 44.83 9.84
N LYS A 453 -4.86 46.05 10.30
CA LYS A 453 -3.87 47.15 10.27
C LYS A 453 -2.57 46.82 11.01
N THR A 454 -2.59 45.89 11.96
CA THR A 454 -1.44 45.56 12.80
C THR A 454 -0.86 44.18 12.48
N ILE A 455 -1.61 43.33 11.80
CA ILE A 455 -1.18 41.97 11.45
C ILE A 455 -1.25 41.81 9.95
N ALA A 456 -0.12 41.53 9.30
CA ALA A 456 -0.01 41.39 7.87
C ALA A 456 -0.62 40.08 7.34
N ASP A 457 -0.50 38.97 8.09
CA ASP A 457 -0.98 37.65 7.76
C ASP A 457 -1.26 36.84 9.01
N HIS A 458 -2.20 35.91 8.93
CA HIS A 458 -2.48 34.95 9.98
C HIS A 458 -1.89 33.59 9.61
N ILE A 459 -1.08 33.02 10.49
CA ILE A 459 -0.64 31.64 10.36
C ILE A 459 -1.65 30.79 11.12
N GLY A 460 -2.31 29.89 10.43
CA GLY A 460 -3.25 28.93 11.02
C GLY A 460 -2.60 27.98 12.00
N GLY A 461 -3.36 27.10 12.58
CA GLY A 461 -2.84 26.02 13.41
C GLY A 461 -1.86 25.14 12.65
N GLN A 462 -1.14 24.31 13.38
CA GLN A 462 -0.30 23.29 12.78
C GLN A 462 -1.19 22.21 12.16
N ASP A 463 -0.81 21.72 10.98
CA ASP A 463 -1.52 20.63 10.30
C ASP A 463 -1.57 19.36 11.16
N ASP A 464 -2.52 18.53 10.86
CA ASP A 464 -2.75 17.24 11.52
C ASP A 464 -2.64 16.13 10.46
N TYR A 465 -1.44 15.93 9.92
CA TYR A 465 -1.18 15.07 8.76
C TYR A 465 -1.93 13.74 8.78
N TYR A 466 -2.61 13.43 7.66
CA TYR A 466 -3.51 12.31 7.44
C TYR A 466 -4.83 12.36 8.24
N ASN A 467 -5.06 13.36 9.08
CA ASN A 467 -6.36 13.65 9.67
C ASN A 467 -7.02 14.81 8.92
N HIS A 468 -8.32 14.86 8.97
CA HIS A 468 -9.07 15.98 8.41
C HIS A 468 -10.26 16.32 9.32
N TYR A 469 -10.65 17.60 9.37
CA TYR A 469 -11.75 18.02 10.22
C TYR A 469 -13.08 17.38 9.80
N ILE A 470 -13.39 17.36 8.50
CA ILE A 470 -14.64 16.85 7.94
C ILE A 470 -14.53 15.36 7.64
N TYR A 471 -13.57 14.96 6.79
CA TYR A 471 -13.39 13.58 6.36
C TYR A 471 -12.70 12.71 7.41
N THR A 472 -12.72 11.40 7.22
CA THR A 472 -12.07 10.44 8.11
C THR A 472 -10.56 10.33 7.90
N GLY A 473 -9.98 11.30 7.16
CA GLY A 473 -8.57 11.40 6.86
C GLY A 473 -8.10 10.43 5.77
N TYR A 474 -6.79 10.44 5.52
CA TYR A 474 -6.17 9.71 4.42
C TYR A 474 -5.98 8.22 4.75
N GLN A 475 -7.07 7.50 4.79
CA GLN A 475 -7.14 6.07 5.09
C GLN A 475 -8.15 5.34 4.19
N HIS A 476 -8.00 4.03 4.01
CA HIS A 476 -8.97 3.16 3.36
C HIS A 476 -9.00 1.81 4.09
N TRP A 477 -10.18 1.38 4.53
CA TRP A 477 -10.39 0.19 5.36
C TRP A 477 -9.56 0.20 6.66
N GLY A 478 -9.37 1.38 7.25
CA GLY A 478 -8.64 1.57 8.50
C GLY A 478 -7.12 1.60 8.38
N GLN A 479 -6.56 1.41 7.19
CA GLN A 479 -5.13 1.55 6.93
C GLN A 479 -4.86 2.92 6.28
N VAL A 480 -3.84 3.65 6.76
CA VAL A 480 -3.39 4.87 6.07
C VAL A 480 -2.93 4.53 4.65
N MET A 481 -3.27 5.37 3.68
CA MET A 481 -2.97 5.12 2.26
C MET A 481 -1.52 5.44 1.90
N GLY A 482 -0.87 6.30 2.69
CA GLY A 482 0.54 6.63 2.56
C GLY A 482 1.45 5.79 3.47
N ASN A 483 2.38 6.44 4.17
CA ASN A 483 3.42 5.79 4.96
C ASN A 483 2.87 5.15 6.25
N PRO A 484 3.10 3.84 6.51
CA PRO A 484 2.57 3.11 7.67
C PRO A 484 3.14 3.54 9.03
N LEU A 485 4.17 4.39 9.06
CA LEU A 485 4.69 4.97 10.32
C LEU A 485 3.71 6.00 10.93
N TYR A 486 2.82 6.57 10.12
CA TYR A 486 1.60 7.21 10.62
C TYR A 486 0.67 6.12 11.14
N ARG A 487 0.39 6.15 12.44
CA ARG A 487 -0.33 5.05 13.11
C ARG A 487 -1.75 4.92 12.58
N SER A 488 -1.99 3.91 11.76
CA SER A 488 -3.27 3.65 11.09
C SER A 488 -4.46 3.59 12.07
N PRO A 489 -5.63 4.10 11.70
CA PRO A 489 -6.84 4.09 12.54
C PRO A 489 -7.26 2.70 13.03
N ILE A 490 -6.99 1.64 12.28
CA ILE A 490 -7.32 0.26 12.67
C ILE A 490 -6.67 -0.17 14.01
N TYR A 491 -5.61 0.51 14.45
CA TYR A 491 -4.99 0.28 15.77
C TYR A 491 -5.80 0.88 16.93
N ASN A 492 -6.77 1.76 16.65
CA ASN A 492 -7.58 2.42 17.68
C ASN A 492 -8.59 1.44 18.27
N THR A 493 -8.84 1.59 19.57
CA THR A 493 -9.80 0.76 20.31
C THR A 493 -11.00 1.55 20.83
N ASP A 494 -11.01 2.86 20.56
CA ASP A 494 -12.06 3.80 20.99
C ASP A 494 -13.13 4.06 19.92
N GLY A 495 -13.09 3.34 18.79
CA GLY A 495 -14.04 3.51 17.68
C GLY A 495 -13.86 4.83 16.92
N LYS A 496 -12.72 5.51 17.04
CA LYS A 496 -12.44 6.75 16.30
C LYS A 496 -11.54 6.48 15.11
N ILE A 497 -11.95 6.93 13.93
CA ILE A 497 -11.13 6.88 12.73
C ILE A 497 -10.25 8.13 12.72
N SER A 498 -9.05 7.99 13.27
CA SER A 498 -8.04 9.05 13.33
C SER A 498 -6.63 8.48 13.43
N VAL A 499 -5.67 9.21 12.91
CA VAL A 499 -4.24 8.93 13.05
C VAL A 499 -3.77 9.54 14.37
N ASN A 500 -3.59 8.72 15.40
CA ASN A 500 -3.28 9.19 16.76
C ASN A 500 -1.78 9.47 16.99
N ASN A 501 -0.92 9.18 16.02
CA ASN A 501 0.51 9.51 16.06
C ASN A 501 0.97 9.86 14.65
N ASN A 502 0.88 11.12 14.30
CA ASN A 502 1.37 11.68 13.05
C ASN A 502 2.60 12.58 13.25
N ARG A 503 2.86 13.02 14.49
CA ARG A 503 4.05 13.79 14.86
C ARG A 503 5.13 12.86 15.39
N PHE A 504 6.08 12.54 14.53
CA PHE A 504 7.14 11.59 14.88
C PHE A 504 8.46 11.89 14.18
N VAL A 505 9.51 11.21 14.67
CA VAL A 505 10.81 11.09 14.01
C VAL A 505 11.15 9.61 13.97
N ALA A 506 11.58 9.11 12.82
CA ALA A 506 11.94 7.71 12.66
C ALA A 506 13.24 7.53 11.88
N PHE A 507 13.94 6.44 12.19
CA PHE A 507 15.08 5.91 11.45
C PHE A 507 14.74 4.50 11.02
N HIS A 508 15.00 4.19 9.78
CA HIS A 508 14.71 2.89 9.20
C HIS A 508 15.90 2.33 8.43
N LEU A 509 16.12 1.04 8.60
CA LEU A 509 17.11 0.27 7.87
C LEU A 509 16.41 -0.94 7.23
N GLY A 510 16.51 -1.04 5.92
CA GLY A 510 16.13 -2.21 5.14
C GLY A 510 17.36 -2.85 4.50
N ILE A 511 17.52 -4.15 4.65
CA ILE A 511 18.59 -4.92 4.02
C ILE A 511 17.94 -6.12 3.34
N GLY A 512 18.35 -6.41 2.11
CA GLY A 512 17.88 -7.55 1.36
C GLY A 512 18.97 -8.22 0.54
N GLY A 513 18.72 -9.45 0.14
CA GLY A 513 19.64 -10.19 -0.71
C GLY A 513 19.01 -11.38 -1.39
N HIS A 514 19.61 -11.78 -2.50
CA HIS A 514 19.27 -12.96 -3.28
C HIS A 514 20.56 -13.77 -3.50
N PRO A 515 20.95 -14.60 -2.50
CA PRO A 515 22.19 -15.37 -2.54
C PRO A 515 22.24 -16.35 -3.72
N ASN A 516 21.12 -16.66 -4.31
CA ASN A 516 20.96 -17.44 -5.54
C ASN A 516 19.57 -17.20 -6.17
N GLU A 517 19.32 -17.72 -7.36
CA GLU A 517 18.08 -17.58 -8.12
C GLU A 517 16.81 -18.11 -7.41
N PHE A 518 16.95 -18.92 -6.35
CA PHE A 518 15.82 -19.56 -5.64
C PHE A 518 15.49 -18.90 -4.31
N ALA A 519 16.44 -18.20 -3.70
CA ALA A 519 16.29 -17.68 -2.35
C ALA A 519 16.40 -16.16 -2.29
N ASN A 520 15.43 -15.53 -1.65
CA ASN A 520 15.44 -14.11 -1.32
C ASN A 520 15.20 -13.94 0.18
N TRP A 521 15.85 -12.97 0.78
CA TRP A 521 15.60 -12.59 2.16
C TRP A 521 15.59 -11.08 2.34
N ARG A 522 14.92 -10.61 3.38
CA ARG A 522 15.00 -9.21 3.79
C ARG A 522 14.91 -9.07 5.30
N PHE A 523 15.51 -8.03 5.79
CA PHE A 523 15.46 -7.58 7.17
C PHE A 523 15.07 -6.10 7.20
N LEU A 524 14.09 -5.75 8.04
CA LEU A 524 13.65 -4.38 8.27
C LEU A 524 13.80 -4.06 9.76
N ALA A 525 14.33 -2.88 10.06
CA ALA A 525 14.44 -2.37 11.41
C ALA A 525 14.06 -0.89 11.44
N THR A 526 13.10 -0.52 12.28
CA THR A 526 12.64 0.87 12.43
C THR A 526 12.64 1.26 13.87
N TYR A 527 13.21 2.42 14.16
CA TYR A 527 13.09 3.09 15.45
C TYR A 527 12.29 4.38 15.28
N GLN A 528 11.21 4.53 16.04
CA GLN A 528 10.30 5.67 15.97
C GLN A 528 10.14 6.32 17.34
N LYS A 529 10.20 7.67 17.38
CA LYS A 529 9.80 8.53 18.49
C LYS A 529 8.53 9.26 18.10
N GLY A 530 7.48 9.20 18.92
CA GLY A 530 6.19 9.81 18.64
C GLY A 530 5.74 10.76 19.75
N TRP A 531 5.01 11.81 19.35
CA TRP A 531 4.47 12.85 20.23
C TRP A 531 2.94 12.95 20.18
N GLY A 532 2.25 12.03 19.46
CA GLY A 532 0.81 12.10 19.22
C GLY A 532 0.48 13.05 18.07
N THR A 533 -0.58 13.80 18.19
CA THR A 533 -0.98 14.88 17.27
C THR A 533 -0.86 16.23 17.98
N TYR A 534 -1.11 17.35 17.29
CA TYR A 534 -1.20 18.65 17.93
C TYR A 534 -2.46 18.79 18.78
N SER A 535 -3.59 18.29 18.28
CA SER A 535 -4.88 18.30 18.97
C SER A 535 -4.94 17.31 20.15
N ASN A 536 -4.18 16.21 20.08
CA ASN A 536 -4.12 15.20 21.14
C ASN A 536 -2.69 14.70 21.38
N PRO A 537 -1.85 15.55 22.00
CA PRO A 537 -0.45 15.21 22.25
C PRO A 537 -0.32 14.12 23.32
N PHE A 538 0.65 13.23 23.16
CA PHE A 538 0.99 12.29 24.23
C PHE A 538 1.53 13.04 25.45
N THR A 539 1.14 12.64 26.65
CA THR A 539 1.64 13.22 27.91
C THR A 539 3.15 13.07 28.07
N LYS A 540 3.74 12.03 27.48
CA LYS A 540 5.17 11.79 27.38
C LYS A 540 5.49 11.25 26.01
N MET A 541 6.67 11.59 25.48
CA MET A 541 7.18 11.02 24.23
C MET A 541 7.16 9.49 24.31
N ARG A 542 6.66 8.85 23.26
CA ARG A 542 6.58 7.40 23.13
C ARG A 542 7.62 6.90 22.13
N HIS A 543 8.07 5.67 22.32
CA HIS A 543 9.01 4.98 21.44
C HIS A 543 8.40 3.73 20.87
N ASN A 544 8.89 3.32 19.70
CA ASN A 544 8.62 2.01 19.12
C ASN A 544 9.84 1.54 18.32
N VAL A 545 10.15 0.25 18.46
CA VAL A 545 11.11 -0.45 17.59
C VAL A 545 10.31 -1.52 16.87
N SER A 546 10.37 -1.55 15.54
CA SER A 546 9.69 -2.55 14.72
C SER A 546 10.71 -3.31 13.87
N LEU A 547 10.71 -4.63 13.97
CA LEU A 547 11.65 -5.52 13.29
C LEU A 547 10.91 -6.53 12.42
N LEU A 548 11.52 -6.92 11.29
CA LEU A 548 11.09 -8.02 10.44
C LEU A 548 12.30 -8.78 9.91
N ALA A 549 12.25 -10.09 9.99
CA ALA A 549 13.08 -10.99 9.17
C ALA A 549 12.15 -11.84 8.30
N GLU A 550 12.35 -11.80 6.99
CA GLU A 550 11.51 -12.52 6.03
C GLU A 550 12.40 -13.22 4.99
N THR A 551 12.05 -14.45 4.63
CA THR A 551 12.73 -15.20 3.57
C THR A 551 11.70 -15.82 2.64
N THR A 552 12.03 -15.87 1.36
CA THR A 552 11.23 -16.52 0.32
C THR A 552 12.10 -17.52 -0.41
N TYR A 553 11.58 -18.72 -0.60
CA TYR A 553 12.25 -19.78 -1.35
C TYR A 553 11.36 -20.28 -2.48
N ASN A 554 11.90 -20.25 -3.70
CA ASN A 554 11.26 -20.76 -4.89
C ASN A 554 11.59 -22.24 -5.03
N LEU A 555 10.60 -23.12 -4.87
CA LEU A 555 10.81 -24.54 -4.96
C LEU A 555 11.23 -24.95 -6.38
N HIS A 556 12.38 -25.58 -6.48
CA HIS A 556 12.93 -26.09 -7.71
C HIS A 556 13.19 -27.60 -7.60
N SER A 557 12.68 -28.37 -8.56
CA SER A 557 12.97 -29.80 -8.65
C SER A 557 13.05 -30.25 -10.10
N ARG A 558 14.19 -30.85 -10.49
CA ARG A 558 14.35 -31.48 -11.82
C ARG A 558 13.42 -32.70 -11.97
N LYS A 559 13.12 -33.40 -10.87
CA LYS A 559 12.33 -34.65 -10.88
C LYS A 559 10.81 -34.38 -10.84
N HIS A 560 10.38 -33.29 -10.20
CA HIS A 560 8.96 -33.02 -9.92
C HIS A 560 8.51 -31.73 -10.57
N LYS A 561 8.06 -31.78 -11.83
CA LYS A 561 7.58 -30.60 -12.58
C LYS A 561 6.45 -29.83 -11.87
N TRP A 562 5.65 -30.49 -11.02
CA TRP A 562 4.57 -29.87 -10.27
C TRP A 562 5.05 -28.85 -9.23
N MET A 563 6.31 -28.93 -8.77
CA MET A 563 6.91 -27.99 -7.82
C MET A 563 7.29 -26.65 -8.48
N LYS A 564 7.39 -26.59 -9.80
CA LYS A 564 7.71 -25.36 -10.53
C LYS A 564 6.64 -24.29 -10.26
N GLY A 565 7.05 -23.08 -9.87
CA GLY A 565 6.19 -21.96 -9.58
C GLY A 565 5.59 -21.97 -8.16
N ILE A 566 6.02 -22.89 -7.28
CA ILE A 566 5.68 -22.85 -5.86
C ILE A 566 6.71 -22.02 -5.13
N ASN A 567 6.20 -21.00 -4.38
CA ASN A 567 6.99 -20.15 -3.51
C ASN A 567 6.55 -20.36 -2.08
N VAL A 568 7.51 -20.49 -1.17
CA VAL A 568 7.28 -20.54 0.29
C VAL A 568 7.96 -19.32 0.90
N LYS A 569 7.18 -18.52 1.61
CA LYS A 569 7.66 -17.31 2.29
C LYS A 569 7.36 -17.41 3.78
N GLY A 570 8.40 -17.27 4.60
CA GLY A 570 8.31 -17.22 6.05
C GLY A 570 8.78 -15.86 6.56
N GLY A 571 8.04 -15.27 7.50
CA GLY A 571 8.38 -14.00 8.12
C GLY A 571 8.20 -14.05 9.63
N TYR A 572 9.10 -13.42 10.37
CA TYR A 572 9.01 -13.19 11.80
C TYR A 572 9.17 -11.71 12.10
N GLY A 573 8.18 -11.14 12.78
CA GLY A 573 8.14 -9.73 13.13
C GLY A 573 8.04 -9.51 14.62
N MET A 574 8.55 -8.35 15.08
CA MET A 574 8.46 -7.91 16.49
C MET A 574 8.28 -6.39 16.55
N ASP A 575 7.45 -5.93 17.51
CA ASP A 575 7.39 -4.53 17.92
C ASP A 575 7.65 -4.43 19.41
N PHE A 576 8.43 -3.41 19.80
CA PHE A 576 8.71 -3.05 21.18
C PHE A 576 8.42 -1.58 21.39
N GLY A 577 7.48 -1.25 22.26
CA GLY A 577 7.19 0.14 22.60
C GLY A 577 5.71 0.40 22.81
N SER A 578 5.35 1.67 22.96
CA SER A 578 4.01 2.08 23.36
C SER A 578 3.20 2.75 22.25
N ILE A 579 3.77 2.97 21.06
CA ILE A 579 3.05 3.58 19.93
C ILE A 579 2.04 2.58 19.35
N LEU A 580 2.45 1.31 19.20
CA LEU A 580 1.62 0.24 18.61
C LEU A 580 0.93 -0.65 19.65
N GLY A 581 0.90 -0.22 20.92
CA GLY A 581 0.14 -0.90 21.98
C GLY A 581 0.90 -1.98 22.73
N GLY A 582 2.25 -1.85 22.86
CA GLY A 582 3.08 -2.72 23.68
C GLY A 582 3.98 -3.65 22.87
N ILE A 583 4.27 -4.82 23.42
CA ILE A 583 5.09 -5.84 22.77
C ILE A 583 4.19 -6.67 21.85
N ASN A 584 4.50 -6.66 20.56
CA ASN A 584 3.90 -7.54 19.58
C ASN A 584 4.99 -8.45 19.00
N TYR A 585 4.70 -9.69 18.77
CA TYR A 585 5.55 -10.62 18.04
C TYR A 585 4.69 -11.56 17.23
N GLY A 586 5.17 -11.98 16.07
CA GLY A 586 4.36 -12.84 15.22
C GLY A 586 5.18 -13.53 14.14
N PHE A 587 4.62 -14.63 13.67
CA PHE A 587 5.13 -15.42 12.57
C PHE A 587 4.08 -15.49 11.46
N GLN A 588 4.53 -15.41 10.23
CA GLN A 588 3.68 -15.50 9.03
C GLN A 588 4.27 -16.49 8.05
N LEU A 589 3.45 -17.39 7.55
CA LEU A 589 3.80 -18.34 6.50
C LEU A 589 2.89 -18.11 5.31
N THR A 590 3.48 -17.95 4.13
CA THR A 590 2.76 -17.82 2.86
C THR A 590 3.26 -18.87 1.89
N ILE A 591 2.35 -19.58 1.26
CA ILE A 591 2.64 -20.53 0.19
C ILE A 591 1.85 -20.11 -1.02
N SER A 592 2.50 -19.99 -2.16
CA SER A 592 1.83 -19.62 -3.40
C SER A 592 2.27 -20.50 -4.56
N LYS A 593 1.37 -20.64 -5.53
CA LYS A 593 1.61 -21.30 -6.81
C LYS A 593 1.20 -20.36 -7.91
N ALA A 594 2.13 -20.08 -8.82
CA ALA A 594 1.88 -19.26 -10.00
C ALA A 594 2.18 -20.03 -11.29
N GLY A 595 1.53 -19.64 -12.38
CA GLY A 595 1.74 -20.22 -13.69
C GLY A 595 1.01 -19.47 -14.80
N LEU A 596 1.07 -20.02 -16.01
CA LEU A 596 0.43 -19.47 -17.19
C LEU A 596 -0.67 -20.44 -17.65
N PHE A 597 -1.83 -19.89 -18.01
CA PHE A 597 -2.80 -20.59 -18.83
C PHE A 597 -2.50 -20.28 -20.30
N ASN A 598 -2.06 -21.28 -21.03
CA ASN A 598 -2.01 -21.26 -22.49
C ASN A 598 -3.29 -21.93 -23.00
N LEU A 599 -4.34 -21.12 -23.23
CA LEU A 599 -5.59 -21.55 -23.86
C LEU A 599 -5.47 -21.49 -25.37
#